data_1fab996be2f393966cb99de752250bed
#
_entry.id   1fab996be2f393966cb99de752250bed
#
_cell.length_a   1.000
_cell.length_b   1.000
_cell.length_c   1.000
_cell.angle_alpha   90.00
_cell.angle_beta   90.00
_cell.angle_gamma   90.00
#
_symmetry.space_group_name_H-M   'P 1'
#
loop_
_entity.id
_entity.type
_entity.pdbx_description
1 polymer ?
#
loop_
_entity_poly.entity_id
_entity_poly.type
_entity_poly.pdbx_seq_one_letter_code
_entity_poly.pdbx_strand_id
1 'polypeptide(L)'
;MKLMQDEIFGPLLPIVPYQRIEDAFAYVNDRPRPLALYYFGYDKGEQKRVLHETHSGGVCLNDTLLHVAQDDMPFGGVGPSGMGHYHGHEGFLTFSKAKGVLIKQRFNAAKLIYPPYGKSIQKLIQKLFIR
;
A
#
# COMPACT_ATOMS: atom_id res chain seq x y z
N MET A 1 -2.38 -29.92 3.31
CA MET A 1 -2.24 -30.47 1.94
C MET A 1 -1.32 -29.55 1.16
N LYS A 2 -0.42 -30.09 0.32
CA LYS A 2 0.47 -29.26 -0.53
C LYS A 2 -0.32 -28.31 -1.45
N LEU A 3 -1.46 -28.73 -1.96
CA LEU A 3 -2.39 -27.92 -2.79
C LEU A 3 -2.90 -26.63 -2.12
N MET A 4 -2.69 -26.47 -0.81
CA MET A 4 -3.10 -25.27 -0.06
C MET A 4 -1.90 -24.40 0.31
N GLN A 5 -0.70 -24.76 -0.12
CA GLN A 5 0.55 -24.05 0.20
C GLN A 5 1.13 -23.35 -1.02
N ASP A 6 0.94 -23.92 -2.21
CA ASP A 6 1.47 -23.41 -3.47
C ASP A 6 0.34 -23.00 -4.39
N GLU A 7 0.56 -21.97 -5.22
CA GLU A 7 -0.39 -21.58 -6.27
C GLU A 7 -0.49 -22.70 -7.32
N ILE A 8 -1.72 -23.17 -7.56
CA ILE A 8 -1.95 -24.34 -8.42
C ILE A 8 -1.72 -24.02 -9.91
N PHE A 9 -2.09 -22.81 -10.31
CA PHE A 9 -2.04 -22.33 -11.70
C PHE A 9 -2.58 -23.34 -12.74
N GLY A 10 -3.72 -23.98 -12.40
CA GLY A 10 -4.30 -25.07 -13.18
C GLY A 10 -5.79 -25.27 -12.91
N PRO A 11 -6.38 -26.35 -13.41
CA PRO A 11 -7.83 -26.57 -13.39
C PRO A 11 -8.39 -27.04 -12.03
N LEU A 12 -7.63 -26.96 -10.94
CA LEU A 12 -8.07 -27.36 -9.61
C LEU A 12 -8.46 -26.15 -8.79
N LEU A 13 -9.68 -26.15 -8.25
CA LEU A 13 -10.17 -25.11 -7.35
C LEU A 13 -10.40 -25.69 -5.95
N PRO A 14 -9.56 -25.39 -4.95
CA PRO A 14 -9.80 -25.76 -3.57
C PRO A 14 -11.01 -24.99 -3.01
N ILE A 15 -11.98 -25.73 -2.42
CA ILE A 15 -13.13 -25.13 -1.77
C ILE A 15 -13.02 -25.36 -0.27
N VAL A 16 -13.00 -24.27 0.50
CA VAL A 16 -12.93 -24.30 1.96
C VAL A 16 -14.26 -23.76 2.50
N PRO A 17 -15.14 -24.60 3.06
CA PRO A 17 -16.37 -24.13 3.66
C PRO A 17 -16.11 -23.40 4.97
N TYR A 18 -16.92 -22.39 5.27
CA TYR A 18 -16.92 -21.67 6.55
C TYR A 18 -18.35 -21.55 7.07
N GLN A 19 -18.51 -21.32 8.37
CA GLN A 19 -19.83 -21.13 8.98
C GLN A 19 -20.12 -19.65 9.23
N ARG A 20 -19.11 -18.87 9.57
CA ARG A 20 -19.19 -17.43 9.82
C ARG A 20 -18.17 -16.71 8.97
N ILE A 21 -18.50 -15.51 8.54
CA ILE A 21 -17.61 -14.70 7.69
C ILE A 21 -16.26 -14.39 8.39
N GLU A 22 -16.25 -14.32 9.72
CA GLU A 22 -15.03 -14.15 10.52
C GLU A 22 -14.03 -15.28 10.30
N ASP A 23 -14.52 -16.49 10.11
CA ASP A 23 -13.65 -17.67 9.85
C ASP A 23 -12.96 -17.52 8.49
N ALA A 24 -13.67 -16.96 7.49
CA ALA A 24 -13.10 -16.65 6.18
C ALA A 24 -12.07 -15.52 6.27
N PHE A 25 -12.33 -14.46 7.04
CA PHE A 25 -11.36 -13.38 7.26
C PHE A 25 -10.09 -13.87 7.96
N ALA A 26 -10.25 -14.67 9.01
CA ALA A 26 -9.12 -15.29 9.70
C ALA A 26 -8.30 -16.15 8.76
N TYR A 27 -8.97 -16.97 7.94
CA TYR A 27 -8.31 -17.83 6.95
C TYR A 27 -7.49 -17.04 5.92
N VAL A 28 -8.03 -15.92 5.41
CA VAL A 28 -7.33 -15.05 4.45
C VAL A 28 -6.14 -14.34 5.12
N ASN A 29 -6.35 -13.79 6.32
CA ASN A 29 -5.35 -12.98 7.01
C ASN A 29 -4.18 -13.80 7.58
N ASP A 30 -4.38 -15.10 7.84
CA ASP A 30 -3.33 -16.04 8.28
C ASP A 30 -2.40 -16.49 7.14
N ARG A 31 -2.61 -16.00 5.94
CA ARG A 31 -1.85 -16.35 4.72
C ARG A 31 -1.10 -15.15 4.15
N PRO A 32 -0.10 -15.42 3.29
CA PRO A 32 0.52 -14.37 2.50
C PRO A 32 -0.53 -13.54 1.75
N ARG A 33 -0.36 -12.23 1.77
CA ARG A 33 -1.32 -11.28 1.16
C ARG A 33 -1.46 -11.55 -0.34
N PRO A 34 -2.69 -11.83 -0.83
CA PRO A 34 -2.91 -12.16 -2.23
C PRO A 34 -2.85 -10.92 -3.12
N LEU A 35 -2.61 -11.13 -4.41
CA LEU A 35 -2.69 -10.10 -5.43
C LEU A 35 -4.11 -9.55 -5.56
N ALA A 36 -5.11 -10.44 -5.56
CA ALA A 36 -6.50 -10.08 -5.70
C ALA A 36 -7.39 -10.86 -4.74
N LEU A 37 -8.47 -10.23 -4.30
CA LEU A 37 -9.53 -10.82 -3.49
C LEU A 37 -10.88 -10.55 -4.16
N TYR A 38 -11.71 -11.58 -4.24
CA TYR A 38 -13.06 -11.49 -4.81
C TYR A 38 -14.09 -11.83 -3.74
N TYR A 39 -15.07 -10.95 -3.58
CA TYR A 39 -16.17 -11.17 -2.65
C TYR A 39 -17.51 -11.09 -3.37
N PHE A 40 -18.36 -12.08 -3.14
CA PHE A 40 -19.71 -12.16 -3.69
C PHE A 40 -20.73 -12.08 -2.57
N GLY A 41 -21.50 -11.01 -2.52
CA GLY A 41 -22.55 -10.74 -1.55
C GLY A 41 -23.02 -9.30 -1.67
N TYR A 42 -24.28 -9.07 -1.33
CA TYR A 42 -24.91 -7.75 -1.48
C TYR A 42 -25.13 -7.02 -0.15
N ASP A 43 -24.80 -7.65 0.97
CA ASP A 43 -24.84 -6.99 2.27
C ASP A 43 -23.75 -5.92 2.36
N LYS A 44 -24.16 -4.66 2.55
CA LYS A 44 -23.25 -3.51 2.58
C LYS A 44 -22.33 -3.51 3.81
N GLY A 45 -22.82 -4.07 4.92
CA GLY A 45 -22.04 -4.22 6.14
C GLY A 45 -20.89 -5.21 5.93
N GLU A 46 -21.18 -6.38 5.36
CA GLU A 46 -20.16 -7.37 5.02
C GLU A 46 -19.17 -6.87 3.96
N GLN A 47 -19.67 -6.22 2.89
CA GLN A 47 -18.78 -5.60 1.89
C GLN A 47 -17.77 -4.65 2.54
N LYS A 48 -18.25 -3.77 3.44
CA LYS A 48 -17.39 -2.85 4.18
C LYS A 48 -16.39 -3.59 5.06
N ARG A 49 -16.82 -4.64 5.74
CA ARG A 49 -15.94 -5.48 6.56
C ARG A 49 -14.86 -6.16 5.72
N VAL A 50 -15.19 -6.74 4.58
CA VAL A 50 -14.22 -7.33 3.64
C VAL A 50 -13.12 -6.31 3.31
N LEU A 51 -13.50 -5.08 2.97
CA LEU A 51 -12.54 -4.02 2.60
C LEU A 51 -11.65 -3.56 3.77
N HIS A 52 -12.13 -3.64 5.01
CA HIS A 52 -11.39 -3.15 6.19
C HIS A 52 -10.69 -4.24 6.98
N GLU A 53 -11.20 -5.46 6.98
CA GLU A 53 -10.70 -6.56 7.81
C GLU A 53 -9.81 -7.53 7.03
N THR A 54 -9.71 -7.40 5.69
CA THR A 54 -8.79 -8.19 4.86
C THR A 54 -7.76 -7.31 4.14
N HIS A 55 -6.66 -7.90 3.72
CA HIS A 55 -5.60 -7.18 3.02
C HIS A 55 -5.16 -7.93 1.76
N SER A 56 -5.30 -7.26 0.60
CA SER A 56 -4.90 -7.76 -0.73
C SER A 56 -4.38 -6.63 -1.60
N GLY A 57 -3.78 -6.95 -2.73
CA GLY A 57 -3.37 -5.95 -3.72
C GLY A 57 -4.55 -5.22 -4.35
N GLY A 58 -5.62 -5.94 -4.66
CA GLY A 58 -6.87 -5.38 -5.17
C GLY A 58 -8.07 -6.18 -4.71
N VAL A 59 -9.27 -5.59 -4.82
CA VAL A 59 -10.55 -6.23 -4.45
C VAL A 59 -11.58 -6.01 -5.54
N CYS A 60 -12.31 -7.06 -5.94
CA CYS A 60 -13.57 -6.93 -6.68
C CYS A 60 -14.73 -7.38 -5.80
N LEU A 61 -15.80 -6.59 -5.81
CA LEU A 61 -17.07 -6.94 -5.17
C LEU A 61 -18.08 -7.35 -6.25
N ASN A 62 -18.60 -8.57 -6.14
CA ASN A 62 -19.56 -9.17 -7.07
C ASN A 62 -19.07 -9.29 -8.52
N ASP A 63 -17.76 -9.39 -8.69
CA ASP A 63 -17.12 -9.61 -9.98
C ASP A 63 -15.74 -10.25 -9.79
N THR A 64 -15.10 -10.64 -10.91
CA THR A 64 -13.75 -11.17 -10.96
C THR A 64 -12.96 -10.48 -12.07
N LEU A 65 -11.65 -10.41 -11.96
CA LEU A 65 -10.71 -10.01 -13.01
C LEU A 65 -10.87 -8.59 -13.57
N LEU A 66 -12.08 -8.04 -13.68
CA LEU A 66 -12.32 -6.78 -14.41
C LEU A 66 -11.64 -5.56 -13.80
N HIS A 67 -11.22 -5.60 -12.54
CA HIS A 67 -10.42 -4.54 -11.94
C HIS A 67 -9.04 -4.39 -12.59
N VAL A 68 -8.48 -5.45 -13.18
CA VAL A 68 -7.20 -5.37 -13.91
C VAL A 68 -7.34 -4.66 -15.27
N ALA A 69 -8.53 -4.66 -15.84
CA ALA A 69 -8.82 -4.01 -17.13
C ALA A 69 -9.16 -2.51 -17.00
N GLN A 70 -9.17 -1.96 -15.78
CA GLN A 70 -9.49 -0.55 -15.55
C GLN A 70 -8.21 0.29 -15.59
N ASP A 71 -8.02 1.04 -16.66
CA ASP A 71 -6.80 1.83 -16.89
C ASP A 71 -6.59 2.94 -15.84
N ASP A 72 -7.67 3.45 -15.24
CA ASP A 72 -7.61 4.51 -14.22
C ASP A 72 -7.47 3.96 -12.78
N MET A 73 -7.47 2.63 -12.61
CA MET A 73 -7.35 1.99 -11.32
C MET A 73 -5.94 1.39 -11.16
N PRO A 74 -5.22 1.69 -10.06
CA PRO A 74 -3.93 1.05 -9.81
C PRO A 74 -4.10 -0.45 -9.63
N PHE A 75 -3.24 -1.22 -10.29
CA PHE A 75 -3.19 -2.67 -10.14
C PHE A 75 -1.78 -3.10 -9.73
N GLY A 76 -1.70 -3.87 -8.66
CA GLY A 76 -0.43 -4.37 -8.14
C GLY A 76 -0.62 -5.14 -6.84
N GLY A 77 0.35 -5.96 -6.49
CA GLY A 77 0.36 -6.75 -5.27
C GLY A 77 0.82 -5.97 -4.04
N VAL A 78 0.82 -6.64 -2.89
CA VAL A 78 1.29 -6.10 -1.61
C VAL A 78 2.13 -7.14 -0.88
N GLY A 79 3.33 -6.78 -0.48
CA GLY A 79 4.27 -7.70 0.17
C GLY A 79 4.62 -8.89 -0.71
N PRO A 80 4.28 -10.15 -0.31
CA PRO A 80 4.63 -11.34 -1.08
C PRO A 80 4.01 -11.39 -2.49
N SER A 81 2.89 -10.72 -2.72
CA SER A 81 2.21 -10.71 -4.03
C SER A 81 2.70 -9.62 -4.99
N GLY A 82 3.58 -8.70 -4.55
CA GLY A 82 4.20 -7.72 -5.42
C GLY A 82 4.56 -6.41 -4.75
N MET A 83 5.21 -5.53 -5.50
CA MET A 83 5.58 -4.17 -5.10
C MET A 83 5.24 -3.20 -6.22
N GLY A 84 4.69 -2.03 -5.83
CA GLY A 84 4.27 -0.99 -6.77
C GLY A 84 2.97 -1.33 -7.48
N HIS A 85 2.59 -0.43 -8.36
CA HIS A 85 1.37 -0.55 -9.16
C HIS A 85 1.66 -0.16 -10.61
N TYR A 86 0.81 -0.57 -11.52
CA TYR A 86 0.75 -0.01 -12.86
C TYR A 86 -0.69 0.43 -13.16
N HIS A 87 -0.93 1.03 -14.29
CA HIS A 87 -2.10 1.79 -14.71
C HIS A 87 -2.20 3.20 -14.11
N GLY A 88 -2.77 4.09 -14.88
CA GLY A 88 -3.14 5.45 -14.52
C GLY A 88 -1.99 6.27 -13.94
N HIS A 89 -2.34 7.18 -13.06
CA HIS A 89 -1.41 8.07 -12.36
C HIS A 89 -0.43 7.31 -11.46
N GLU A 90 -0.88 6.27 -10.78
CA GLU A 90 -0.04 5.45 -9.89
C GLU A 90 1.05 4.69 -10.67
N GLY A 91 0.71 4.19 -11.84
CA GLY A 91 1.67 3.58 -12.76
C GLY A 91 2.73 4.58 -13.24
N PHE A 92 2.31 5.80 -13.59
CA PHE A 92 3.24 6.88 -13.93
C PHE A 92 4.19 7.19 -12.76
N LEU A 93 3.67 7.30 -11.54
CA LEU A 93 4.49 7.56 -10.34
C LEU A 93 5.47 6.42 -10.05
N THR A 94 5.07 5.17 -10.25
CA THR A 94 5.91 3.99 -10.03
C THR A 94 7.17 4.01 -10.92
N PHE A 95 7.05 4.48 -12.16
CA PHE A 95 8.16 4.60 -13.11
C PHE A 95 8.81 5.98 -13.14
N SER A 96 8.43 6.87 -12.22
CA SER A 96 8.90 8.25 -12.16
C SER A 96 9.77 8.49 -10.93
N LYS A 97 10.68 9.46 -11.04
CA LYS A 97 11.48 9.93 -9.91
C LYS A 97 11.02 11.31 -9.48
N ALA A 98 10.46 11.42 -8.29
CA ALA A 98 10.22 12.72 -7.68
C ALA A 98 11.57 13.41 -7.38
N LYS A 99 11.78 14.60 -7.95
CA LYS A 99 12.99 15.40 -7.73
C LYS A 99 12.67 16.56 -6.79
N GLY A 100 13.24 16.51 -5.60
CA GLY A 100 13.18 17.65 -4.68
C GLY A 100 14.02 18.79 -5.19
N VAL A 101 13.46 20.02 -5.26
CA VAL A 101 14.16 21.24 -5.64
C VAL A 101 14.02 22.27 -4.53
N LEU A 102 15.15 22.65 -3.94
CA LEU A 102 15.21 23.75 -2.96
C LEU A 102 15.85 24.97 -3.59
N ILE A 103 15.08 26.03 -3.78
CA ILE A 103 15.54 27.31 -4.30
C ILE A 103 15.73 28.28 -3.14
N LYS A 104 16.98 28.67 -2.87
CA LYS A 104 17.27 29.71 -1.89
C LYS A 104 17.09 31.08 -2.50
N GLN A 105 16.26 31.89 -1.86
CA GLN A 105 16.08 33.29 -2.22
C GLN A 105 17.32 34.13 -1.85
N ARG A 106 17.37 35.38 -2.33
CA ARG A 106 18.44 36.35 -2.06
C ARG A 106 18.66 36.56 -0.55
N PHE A 107 17.57 36.60 0.22
CA PHE A 107 17.63 36.58 1.67
C PHE A 107 17.72 35.12 2.17
N ASN A 108 18.82 34.81 2.84
CA ASN A 108 19.09 33.47 3.31
C ASN A 108 19.38 33.47 4.81
N ALA A 109 18.37 33.21 5.62
CA ALA A 109 18.48 33.10 7.07
C ALA A 109 19.45 31.96 7.51
N ALA A 110 19.67 30.94 6.67
CA ALA A 110 20.63 29.89 6.97
C ALA A 110 22.07 30.38 7.12
N LYS A 111 22.40 31.61 6.65
CA LYS A 111 23.72 32.23 6.91
C LYS A 111 24.03 32.39 8.41
N LEU A 112 23.00 32.46 9.26
CA LEU A 112 23.18 32.55 10.71
C LEU A 112 23.79 31.29 11.33
N ILE A 113 23.62 30.14 10.68
CA ILE A 113 24.19 28.88 11.12
C ILE A 113 25.45 28.45 10.37
N TYR A 114 25.92 29.27 9.42
CA TYR A 114 27.17 28.99 8.69
C TYR A 114 28.42 29.38 9.52
N PRO A 115 29.54 28.75 9.24
CA PRO A 115 30.84 29.14 9.82
C PRO A 115 31.15 30.64 9.67
N PRO A 116 31.96 31.22 10.59
CA PRO A 116 32.55 30.60 11.75
C PRO A 116 31.57 30.31 12.86
N TYR A 117 31.75 29.18 13.55
CA TYR A 117 30.89 28.74 14.62
C TYR A 117 31.18 29.46 15.95
N GLY A 118 30.26 29.37 16.92
CA GLY A 118 30.39 29.98 18.25
C GLY A 118 29.69 31.32 18.44
N LYS A 119 28.96 31.81 17.40
CA LYS A 119 28.16 33.03 17.51
C LYS A 119 27.01 32.85 18.50
N SER A 120 26.61 33.94 19.18
CA SER A 120 25.53 33.91 20.17
C SER A 120 24.21 33.33 19.62
N ILE A 121 23.90 33.62 18.37
CA ILE A 121 22.71 33.09 17.68
C ILE A 121 22.79 31.56 17.50
N GLN A 122 23.95 31.02 17.23
CA GLN A 122 24.15 29.57 17.10
C GLN A 122 23.98 28.85 18.44
N LYS A 123 24.49 29.44 19.53
CA LYS A 123 24.29 28.93 20.89
C LYS A 123 22.81 28.93 21.29
N LEU A 124 22.08 29.99 20.89
CA LEU A 124 20.63 30.08 21.13
C LEU A 124 19.87 29.01 20.34
N ILE A 125 20.20 28.83 19.07
CA ILE A 125 19.58 27.79 18.21
C ILE A 125 19.85 26.39 18.77
N GLN A 126 21.08 26.10 19.16
CA GLN A 126 21.42 24.82 19.79
C GLN A 126 20.60 24.57 21.05
N LYS A 127 20.47 25.58 21.92
CA LYS A 127 19.68 25.46 23.15
C LYS A 127 18.17 25.22 22.90
N LEU A 128 17.63 25.72 21.78
CA LEU A 128 16.22 25.58 21.42
C LEU A 128 15.90 24.26 20.71
N PHE A 129 16.81 23.78 19.86
CA PHE A 129 16.54 22.65 18.96
C PHE A 129 17.28 21.37 19.30
N ILE A 130 18.34 21.43 20.12
CA ILE A 130 19.09 20.24 20.58
C ILE A 130 18.88 20.13 22.09
N ARG A 131 18.00 19.21 22.46
CA ARG A 131 17.78 18.80 23.87
C ARG A 131 18.59 17.58 24.17
#